data_2e9afa39c1b8a1efd71fbf5137e4f569
#
_entry.id   2e9afa39c1b8a1efd71fbf5137e4f569
#
_cell.length_a   1.000
_cell.length_b   1.000
_cell.length_c   1.000
_cell.angle_alpha   90.00
_cell.angle_beta   90.00
_cell.angle_gamma   90.00
#
_symmetry.space_group_name_H-M   'P 1'
#
loop_
_entity.id
_entity.type
_entity.pdbx_description
1 polymer ?
#
loop_
_entity_poly.entity_id
_entity_poly.type
_entity_poly.pdbx_seq_one_letter_code
_entity_poly.pdbx_strand_id
1 'polypeptide(L)'
;RCGLVEVQGRWIEIPDDDLWEELIQRSLEVHKKAEQFSISLAPQRIDDRNTRLHLEVDAMVHGLQFTENHSLLARMSNGVCLTCTRRAGNYFEATVQLRSAGRRLEEHELTEMRASLDEMLSGMNPDPMFFVTSEGPVQGGYDLVVGSKSMARTWGRHLINRWGGHLKETKSVVGRKDGIDLTRLTLLYRRPAFDV
;
A
#
# COMPACT_ATOMS: atom_id res chain seq x y z
N ARG A 1 2.54 11.69 4.03
CA ARG A 1 3.02 10.64 4.95
C ARG A 1 1.98 9.54 4.94
N CYS A 2 2.37 8.28 4.80
CA CYS A 2 1.45 7.15 4.66
C CYS A 2 1.00 6.54 6.01
N GLY A 3 1.57 6.98 7.14
CA GLY A 3 1.24 6.43 8.47
C GLY A 3 1.81 5.03 8.76
N LEU A 4 2.54 4.43 7.83
CA LEU A 4 3.11 3.10 8.03
C LEU A 4 4.24 3.12 9.06
N VAL A 5 4.37 2.04 9.80
CA VAL A 5 5.46 1.78 10.75
C VAL A 5 6.40 0.72 10.17
N GLU A 6 7.70 0.94 10.28
CA GLU A 6 8.69 -0.06 9.89
C GLU A 6 8.99 -1.01 11.05
N VAL A 7 8.75 -2.30 10.80
CA VAL A 7 9.04 -3.37 11.75
C VAL A 7 9.86 -4.42 11.03
N GLN A 8 11.07 -4.67 11.50
CA GLN A 8 11.99 -5.67 10.92
C GLN A 8 12.17 -5.53 9.40
N GLY A 9 12.34 -4.27 8.92
CA GLY A 9 12.54 -3.98 7.50
C GLY A 9 11.27 -4.00 6.64
N ARG A 10 10.09 -4.16 7.23
CA ARG A 10 8.80 -4.13 6.54
C ARG A 10 7.96 -2.97 7.01
N TRP A 11 7.37 -2.24 6.06
CA TRP A 11 6.45 -1.15 6.34
C TRP A 11 5.03 -1.71 6.39
N ILE A 12 4.39 -1.61 7.54
CA ILE A 12 3.05 -2.17 7.81
C ILE A 12 2.16 -1.09 8.44
N GLU A 13 0.87 -1.25 8.26
CA GLU A 13 -0.14 -0.45 8.94
C GLU A 13 -0.41 -1.09 10.30
N ILE A 14 -0.21 -0.33 11.36
CA ILE A 14 -0.52 -0.72 12.73
C ILE A 14 -1.30 0.43 13.35
N PRO A 15 -2.50 0.20 13.92
CA PRO A 15 -3.19 1.19 14.72
C PRO A 15 -2.31 1.67 15.88
N ASP A 16 -2.38 2.97 16.20
CA ASP A 16 -1.53 3.54 17.26
C ASP A 16 -1.74 2.86 18.62
N ASP A 17 -2.96 2.44 18.91
CA ASP A 17 -3.32 1.75 20.17
C ASP A 17 -2.73 0.34 20.26
N ASP A 18 -2.54 -0.33 19.12
CA ASP A 18 -2.05 -1.72 19.03
C ASP A 18 -0.53 -1.79 18.80
N LEU A 19 0.12 -0.64 18.58
CA LEU A 19 1.52 -0.57 18.13
C LEU A 19 2.47 -1.36 19.03
N TRP A 20 2.36 -1.16 20.33
CA TRP A 20 3.30 -1.76 21.28
C TRP A 20 3.06 -3.25 21.47
N GLU A 21 1.80 -3.67 21.48
CA GLU A 21 1.42 -5.08 21.55
C GLU A 21 1.92 -5.86 20.34
N GLU A 22 1.70 -5.33 19.15
CA GLU A 22 2.15 -5.92 17.88
C GLU A 22 3.68 -6.02 17.82
N LEU A 23 4.40 -4.99 18.25
CA LEU A 23 5.87 -4.99 18.30
C LEU A 23 6.40 -6.03 19.27
N ILE A 24 5.80 -6.17 20.45
CA ILE A 24 6.21 -7.16 21.46
C ILE A 24 5.92 -8.57 20.96
N GLN A 25 4.72 -8.84 20.42
CA GLN A 25 4.37 -10.14 19.90
C GLN A 25 5.32 -10.63 18.81
N ARG A 26 5.78 -9.72 17.94
CA ARG A 26 6.74 -10.04 16.86
C ARG A 26 8.17 -10.23 17.34
N SER A 27 8.53 -9.69 18.49
CA SER A 27 9.91 -9.66 19.02
C SER A 27 10.10 -10.63 20.18
N LEU A 28 9.01 -11.18 20.74
CA LEU A 28 9.06 -12.04 21.90
C LEU A 28 9.49 -13.45 21.50
N GLU A 29 10.52 -13.96 22.16
CA GLU A 29 10.90 -15.35 22.14
C GLU A 29 10.51 -16.02 23.45
N VAL A 30 9.53 -16.90 23.42
CA VAL A 30 9.09 -17.66 24.56
C VAL A 30 9.81 -19.01 24.61
N HIS A 31 10.18 -19.47 25.81
CA HIS A 31 10.84 -20.74 25.97
C HIS A 31 9.98 -21.89 25.42
N LYS A 32 10.61 -22.81 24.65
CA LYS A 32 9.91 -23.90 23.91
C LYS A 32 9.09 -24.85 24.77
N LYS A 33 9.35 -24.88 26.09
CA LYS A 33 8.62 -25.70 27.06
C LYS A 33 7.55 -24.93 27.83
N ALA A 34 7.28 -23.68 27.47
CA ALA A 34 6.15 -22.95 28.05
C ALA A 34 4.84 -23.56 27.54
N GLU A 35 4.00 -24.02 28.43
CA GLU A 35 2.71 -24.62 28.13
C GLU A 35 1.63 -23.56 27.91
N GLN A 36 1.69 -22.48 28.69
CA GLN A 36 0.83 -21.32 28.62
C GLN A 36 1.63 -20.08 28.98
N PHE A 37 1.34 -18.98 28.34
CA PHE A 37 1.90 -17.68 28.74
C PHE A 37 0.89 -16.53 28.50
N SER A 38 1.01 -15.49 29.31
CA SER A 38 0.32 -14.22 29.13
C SER A 38 1.29 -13.08 29.30
N ILE A 39 1.00 -11.95 28.65
CA ILE A 39 1.85 -10.77 28.69
C ILE A 39 0.95 -9.58 29.07
N SER A 40 1.35 -8.87 30.10
CA SER A 40 0.78 -7.57 30.45
C SER A 40 1.77 -6.49 30.07
N LEU A 41 1.30 -5.48 29.32
CA LEU A 41 2.13 -4.40 28.79
C LEU A 41 1.64 -3.05 29.31
N ALA A 42 2.57 -2.27 29.89
CA ALA A 42 2.31 -0.91 30.33
C ALA A 42 3.28 0.07 29.66
N PRO A 43 2.86 0.77 28.60
CA PRO A 43 3.68 1.78 27.95
C PRO A 43 3.71 3.07 28.75
N GLN A 44 4.92 3.60 28.99
CA GLN A 44 5.17 4.89 29.64
C GLN A 44 5.93 5.80 28.66
N ARG A 45 5.24 6.79 28.11
CA ARG A 45 5.89 7.79 27.25
C ARG A 45 6.87 8.63 28.06
N ILE A 46 8.12 8.70 27.62
CA ILE A 46 9.18 9.53 28.20
C ILE A 46 9.24 10.88 27.45
N ASP A 47 9.29 10.81 26.13
CA ASP A 47 9.31 11.96 25.23
C ASP A 47 8.67 11.61 23.87
N ASP A 48 8.81 12.50 22.87
CA ASP A 48 8.21 12.31 21.55
C ASP A 48 8.80 11.13 20.75
N ARG A 49 9.93 10.59 21.17
CA ARG A 49 10.62 9.50 20.48
C ARG A 49 10.86 8.27 21.34
N ASN A 50 10.77 8.41 22.65
CA ASN A 50 11.13 7.35 23.59
C ASN A 50 9.92 6.96 24.42
N THR A 51 9.62 5.68 24.46
CA THR A 51 8.59 5.08 25.31
C THR A 51 9.24 3.93 26.09
N ARG A 52 9.08 3.93 27.40
CA ARG A 52 9.45 2.80 28.24
C ARG A 52 8.31 1.82 28.27
N LEU A 53 8.62 0.57 27.97
CA LEU A 53 7.65 -0.52 28.00
C LEU A 53 7.95 -1.37 29.23
N HIS A 54 7.01 -1.47 30.14
CA HIS A 54 7.03 -2.39 31.25
C HIS A 54 6.23 -3.63 30.87
N LEU A 55 6.90 -4.79 30.91
CA LEU A 55 6.28 -6.06 30.56
C LEU A 55 6.29 -6.95 31.80
N GLU A 56 5.16 -7.56 32.08
CA GLU A 56 5.04 -8.69 32.99
C GLU A 56 4.65 -9.91 32.18
N VAL A 57 5.45 -10.95 32.26
CA VAL A 57 5.24 -12.20 31.53
C VAL A 57 4.98 -13.31 32.54
N ASP A 58 3.76 -13.83 32.51
CA ASP A 58 3.41 -15.02 33.26
C ASP A 58 3.49 -16.23 32.36
N ALA A 59 4.20 -17.28 32.77
CA ALA A 59 4.34 -18.50 32.01
C ALA A 59 4.24 -19.74 32.92
N MET A 60 3.74 -20.83 32.35
CA MET A 60 3.75 -22.14 33.00
C MET A 60 4.77 -23.05 32.27
N VAL A 61 5.70 -23.60 33.04
CA VAL A 61 6.74 -24.52 32.53
C VAL A 61 6.80 -25.73 33.45
N HIS A 62 6.55 -26.93 32.91
CA HIS A 62 6.49 -28.17 33.69
C HIS A 62 5.53 -28.10 34.91
N GLY A 63 4.38 -27.45 34.75
CA GLY A 63 3.40 -27.30 35.82
C GLY A 63 3.77 -26.27 36.92
N LEU A 64 4.89 -25.56 36.76
CA LEU A 64 5.32 -24.48 37.66
C LEU A 64 5.03 -23.12 37.02
N GLN A 65 4.46 -22.22 37.81
CA GLN A 65 4.21 -20.85 37.38
C GLN A 65 5.45 -19.98 37.60
N PHE A 66 5.79 -19.18 36.60
CA PHE A 66 6.87 -18.19 36.61
C PHE A 66 6.30 -16.85 36.21
N THR A 67 6.72 -15.80 36.90
CA THR A 67 6.42 -14.41 36.54
C THR A 67 7.75 -13.69 36.36
N GLU A 68 7.94 -13.07 35.22
CA GLU A 68 9.11 -12.27 34.90
C GLU A 68 8.71 -10.83 34.57
N ASN A 69 9.49 -9.87 35.08
CA ASN A 69 9.27 -8.45 34.83
C ASN A 69 10.44 -7.90 34.01
N HIS A 70 10.12 -7.26 32.88
CA HIS A 70 11.08 -6.65 31.98
C HIS A 70 10.76 -5.17 31.78
N SER A 71 11.82 -4.37 31.56
CA SER A 71 11.69 -2.97 31.21
C SER A 71 12.55 -2.70 29.99
N LEU A 72 11.92 -2.28 28.90
CA LEU A 72 12.54 -2.01 27.61
C LEU A 72 12.38 -0.53 27.25
N LEU A 73 13.37 0.02 26.55
CA LEU A 73 13.27 1.35 25.97
C LEU A 73 13.02 1.22 24.45
N ALA A 74 11.80 1.53 24.05
CA ALA A 74 11.43 1.63 22.65
C ALA A 74 11.76 3.04 22.13
N ARG A 75 12.46 3.12 21.00
CA ARG A 75 12.79 4.37 20.35
C ARG A 75 12.14 4.45 18.98
N MET A 76 11.35 5.49 18.77
CA MET A 76 10.73 5.80 17.48
C MET A 76 11.58 6.78 16.69
N SER A 77 11.80 6.51 15.41
CA SER A 77 12.47 7.42 14.49
C SER A 77 11.63 7.67 13.25
N ASN A 78 11.71 8.88 12.69
CA ASN A 78 11.04 9.17 11.44
C ASN A 78 11.79 8.53 10.27
N GLY A 79 11.10 7.74 9.48
CA GLY A 79 11.58 7.14 8.25
C GLY A 79 10.73 7.52 7.05
N VAL A 80 11.21 7.20 5.85
CA VAL A 80 10.46 7.39 4.60
C VAL A 80 10.38 6.04 3.89
N CYS A 81 9.17 5.48 3.78
CA CYS A 81 8.98 4.22 3.08
C CYS A 81 9.21 4.38 1.56
N LEU A 82 9.48 3.28 0.88
CA LEU A 82 9.75 3.27 -0.57
C LEU A 82 8.61 3.90 -1.39
N THR A 83 7.36 3.66 -1.00
CA THR A 83 6.19 4.27 -1.66
C THR A 83 6.21 5.79 -1.56
N CYS A 84 6.46 6.33 -0.37
CA CYS A 84 6.56 7.78 -0.16
C CYS A 84 7.72 8.38 -0.94
N THR A 85 8.88 7.71 -0.97
CA THR A 85 10.05 8.13 -1.77
C THR A 85 9.71 8.18 -3.26
N ARG A 86 9.07 7.13 -3.78
CA ARG A 86 8.69 7.05 -5.20
C ARG A 86 7.64 8.08 -5.58
N ARG A 87 6.61 8.27 -4.73
CA ARG A 87 5.59 9.31 -4.96
C ARG A 87 6.20 10.71 -4.96
N ALA A 88 7.08 11.02 -4.02
CA ALA A 88 7.79 12.30 -3.97
C ALA A 88 8.71 12.52 -5.18
N GLY A 89 9.30 11.45 -5.72
CA GLY A 89 10.12 11.46 -6.93
C GLY A 89 9.34 11.38 -8.25
N ASN A 90 8.01 11.50 -8.24
CA ASN A 90 7.14 11.37 -9.41
C ASN A 90 7.38 10.05 -10.19
N TYR A 91 7.68 8.99 -9.48
CA TYR A 91 7.88 7.67 -10.09
C TYR A 91 6.59 7.14 -10.70
N PHE A 92 6.68 6.54 -11.88
CA PHE A 92 5.56 5.84 -12.51
C PHE A 92 6.04 4.75 -13.48
N GLU A 93 5.18 3.77 -13.70
CA GLU A 93 5.41 2.69 -14.67
C GLU A 93 4.39 2.68 -15.80
N ALA A 94 3.21 3.28 -15.58
CA ALA A 94 2.15 3.28 -16.56
C ALA A 94 1.38 4.60 -16.61
N THR A 95 0.83 4.89 -17.79
CA THR A 95 -0.16 5.95 -18.01
C THR A 95 -1.45 5.30 -18.52
N VAL A 96 -2.56 5.57 -17.88
CA VAL A 96 -3.89 5.17 -18.31
C VAL A 96 -4.60 6.37 -18.92
N GLN A 97 -4.96 6.25 -20.19
CA GLN A 97 -5.63 7.29 -20.97
C GLN A 97 -7.10 6.94 -21.11
N LEU A 98 -7.97 7.72 -20.50
CA LEU A 98 -9.42 7.59 -20.62
C LEU A 98 -9.94 8.45 -21.76
N ARG A 99 -10.60 7.83 -22.71
CA ARG A 99 -11.18 8.47 -23.89
C ARG A 99 -12.59 7.93 -24.13
N SER A 100 -13.35 8.61 -25.00
CA SER A 100 -14.61 8.10 -25.54
C SER A 100 -14.55 7.96 -27.06
N ALA A 101 -15.39 7.12 -27.61
CA ALA A 101 -15.51 6.93 -29.04
C ALA A 101 -16.44 8.02 -29.65
N GLY A 102 -15.85 8.90 -30.48
CA GLY A 102 -16.63 9.90 -31.23
C GLY A 102 -17.24 11.07 -30.44
N ARG A 103 -17.02 11.14 -29.12
CA ARG A 103 -17.48 12.24 -28.27
C ARG A 103 -16.47 12.55 -27.14
N ARG A 104 -16.74 13.58 -26.35
CA ARG A 104 -16.00 13.82 -25.11
C ARG A 104 -16.59 12.98 -23.97
N LEU A 105 -15.75 12.59 -23.03
CA LEU A 105 -16.19 12.04 -21.76
C LEU A 105 -16.87 13.14 -20.94
N GLU A 106 -17.98 12.81 -20.33
CA GLU A 106 -18.69 13.69 -19.42
C GLU A 106 -18.09 13.62 -18.01
N GLU A 107 -18.28 14.65 -17.22
CA GLU A 107 -17.68 14.75 -15.88
C GLU A 107 -18.15 13.63 -14.95
N HIS A 108 -19.41 13.24 -15.00
CA HIS A 108 -19.95 12.14 -14.22
C HIS A 108 -19.31 10.78 -14.61
N GLU A 109 -19.08 10.55 -15.91
CA GLU A 109 -18.41 9.34 -16.39
C GLU A 109 -16.96 9.23 -15.89
N LEU A 110 -16.25 10.36 -15.90
CA LEU A 110 -14.89 10.44 -15.34
C LEU A 110 -14.87 10.15 -13.84
N THR A 111 -15.84 10.73 -13.11
CA THR A 111 -15.99 10.51 -11.66
C THR A 111 -16.27 9.04 -11.35
N GLU A 112 -17.18 8.38 -12.08
CA GLU A 112 -17.47 6.97 -11.92
C GLU A 112 -16.27 6.08 -12.24
N MET A 113 -15.60 6.33 -13.37
CA MET A 113 -14.41 5.58 -13.75
C MET A 113 -13.29 5.77 -12.72
N ARG A 114 -13.08 6.98 -12.21
CA ARG A 114 -12.07 7.25 -11.17
C ARG A 114 -12.42 6.54 -9.86
N ALA A 115 -13.67 6.59 -9.43
CA ALA A 115 -14.14 5.90 -8.24
C ALA A 115 -13.97 4.37 -8.35
N SER A 116 -14.15 3.80 -9.56
CA SER A 116 -13.95 2.38 -9.80
C SER A 116 -12.50 1.92 -9.59
N LEU A 117 -11.52 2.82 -9.73
CA LEU A 117 -10.13 2.51 -9.39
C LEU A 117 -9.96 2.30 -7.89
N ASP A 118 -10.52 3.19 -7.08
CA ASP A 118 -10.44 3.09 -5.62
C ASP A 118 -11.20 1.87 -5.09
N GLU A 119 -12.38 1.59 -5.68
CA GLU A 119 -13.16 0.37 -5.41
C GLU A 119 -12.36 -0.91 -5.70
N MET A 120 -11.72 -0.96 -6.87
CA MET A 120 -10.88 -2.10 -7.26
C MET A 120 -9.69 -2.27 -6.31
N LEU A 121 -9.01 -1.18 -5.97
CA LEU A 121 -7.84 -1.23 -5.07
C LEU A 121 -8.21 -1.68 -3.66
N SER A 122 -9.39 -1.30 -3.16
CA SER A 122 -9.88 -1.73 -1.85
C SER A 122 -10.12 -3.24 -1.77
N GLY A 123 -10.41 -3.90 -2.89
CA GLY A 123 -10.58 -5.35 -2.98
C GLY A 123 -9.30 -6.14 -3.26
N MET A 124 -8.16 -5.47 -3.45
CA MET A 124 -6.89 -6.10 -3.78
C MET A 124 -5.97 -6.19 -2.56
N ASN A 125 -5.05 -7.16 -2.58
CA ASN A 125 -3.97 -7.18 -1.60
C ASN A 125 -3.15 -5.89 -1.70
N PRO A 126 -2.82 -5.24 -0.59
CA PRO A 126 -2.02 -4.02 -0.58
C PRO A 126 -0.68 -4.22 -1.27
N ASP A 127 -0.35 -3.33 -2.21
CA ASP A 127 0.95 -3.28 -2.88
C ASP A 127 1.51 -1.85 -2.79
N PRO A 128 2.73 -1.67 -2.31
CA PRO A 128 3.39 -0.36 -2.22
C PRO A 128 3.46 0.42 -3.53
N MET A 129 3.28 -0.26 -4.67
CA MET A 129 3.29 0.33 -6.00
C MET A 129 1.91 0.76 -6.51
N PHE A 130 0.83 0.45 -5.77
CA PHE A 130 -0.53 0.82 -6.15
C PHE A 130 -0.84 2.24 -5.70
N PHE A 131 -0.35 3.21 -6.45
CA PHE A 131 -0.62 4.63 -6.23
C PHE A 131 -0.76 5.39 -7.55
N VAL A 132 -1.49 6.50 -7.50
CA VAL A 132 -1.57 7.49 -8.57
C VAL A 132 -0.52 8.56 -8.31
N THR A 133 0.36 8.78 -9.29
CA THR A 133 1.41 9.81 -9.23
C THR A 133 0.86 11.18 -9.60
N SER A 134 0.10 11.24 -10.67
CA SER A 134 -0.60 12.43 -11.14
C SER A 134 -1.80 12.04 -11.99
N GLU A 135 -2.77 12.91 -12.04
CA GLU A 135 -3.96 12.76 -12.87
C GLU A 135 -4.50 14.12 -13.29
N GLY A 136 -5.15 14.19 -14.44
CA GLY A 136 -5.75 15.42 -14.91
C GLY A 136 -6.37 15.36 -16.30
N PRO A 137 -7.16 16.39 -16.64
CA PRO A 137 -7.76 16.52 -17.96
C PRO A 137 -6.69 16.81 -19.02
N VAL A 138 -6.88 16.19 -20.18
CA VAL A 138 -6.07 16.43 -21.39
C VAL A 138 -6.99 16.65 -22.58
N GLN A 139 -6.42 17.10 -23.69
CA GLN A 139 -7.22 17.26 -24.91
C GLN A 139 -7.87 15.93 -25.32
N GLY A 140 -9.20 15.91 -25.29
CA GLY A 140 -10.01 14.74 -25.68
C GLY A 140 -10.19 13.67 -24.61
N GLY A 141 -9.85 13.93 -23.33
CA GLY A 141 -10.09 12.98 -22.24
C GLY A 141 -9.40 13.29 -20.93
N TYR A 142 -9.00 12.23 -20.24
CA TYR A 142 -8.36 12.30 -18.93
C TYR A 142 -7.22 11.29 -18.83
N ASP A 143 -6.11 11.68 -18.27
CA ASP A 143 -4.94 10.80 -18.10
C ASP A 143 -4.62 10.60 -16.61
N LEU A 144 -4.31 9.35 -16.25
CA LEU A 144 -3.79 8.98 -14.94
C LEU A 144 -2.40 8.36 -15.11
N VAL A 145 -1.47 8.85 -14.32
CA VAL A 145 -0.11 8.31 -14.24
C VAL A 145 0.00 7.48 -12.97
N VAL A 146 0.35 6.20 -13.09
CA VAL A 146 0.26 5.25 -11.97
C VAL A 146 1.57 4.53 -11.71
N GLY A 147 1.81 4.15 -10.47
CA GLY A 147 3.05 3.53 -10.00
C GLY A 147 3.30 2.12 -10.53
N SER A 148 2.27 1.40 -11.00
CA SER A 148 2.37 0.00 -11.38
C SER A 148 1.69 -0.32 -12.71
N LYS A 149 2.38 -1.10 -13.56
CA LYS A 149 1.81 -1.66 -14.80
C LYS A 149 0.71 -2.68 -14.52
N SER A 150 0.86 -3.47 -13.45
CA SER A 150 -0.15 -4.47 -13.06
C SER A 150 -1.45 -3.79 -12.64
N MET A 151 -1.37 -2.75 -11.83
CA MET A 151 -2.50 -1.92 -11.45
C MET A 151 -3.24 -1.35 -12.68
N ALA A 152 -2.49 -0.75 -13.62
CA ALA A 152 -3.06 -0.20 -14.85
C ALA A 152 -3.83 -1.25 -15.67
N ARG A 153 -3.23 -2.45 -15.86
CA ARG A 153 -3.86 -3.54 -16.60
C ARG A 153 -5.10 -4.10 -15.91
N THR A 154 -5.04 -4.28 -14.60
CA THR A 154 -6.19 -4.77 -13.82
C THR A 154 -7.34 -3.79 -13.89
N TRP A 155 -7.05 -2.50 -13.72
CA TRP A 155 -8.07 -1.47 -13.87
C TRP A 155 -8.62 -1.37 -15.29
N GLY A 156 -7.77 -1.44 -16.32
CA GLY A 156 -8.22 -1.46 -17.72
C GLY A 156 -9.20 -2.59 -18.01
N ARG A 157 -8.95 -3.81 -17.49
CA ARG A 157 -9.89 -4.94 -17.61
C ARG A 157 -11.19 -4.69 -16.84
N HIS A 158 -11.09 -4.09 -15.64
CA HIS A 158 -12.26 -3.70 -14.85
C HIS A 158 -13.15 -2.69 -15.61
N LEU A 159 -12.55 -1.68 -16.26
CA LEU A 159 -13.25 -0.71 -17.09
C LEU A 159 -14.01 -1.39 -18.25
N ILE A 160 -13.35 -2.32 -18.96
CA ILE A 160 -13.97 -3.10 -20.04
C ILE A 160 -15.14 -3.93 -19.52
N ASN A 161 -14.95 -4.62 -18.39
CA ASN A 161 -16.00 -5.49 -17.83
C ASN A 161 -17.23 -4.70 -17.38
N ARG A 162 -17.03 -3.46 -16.89
CA ARG A 162 -18.12 -2.64 -16.34
C ARG A 162 -18.85 -1.81 -17.39
N TRP A 163 -18.14 -1.26 -18.37
CA TRP A 163 -18.69 -0.33 -19.36
C TRP A 163 -18.45 -0.74 -20.81
N GLY A 164 -17.88 -1.90 -21.05
CA GLY A 164 -17.51 -2.31 -22.41
C GLY A 164 -16.38 -1.45 -23.00
N GLY A 165 -16.38 -1.34 -24.32
CA GLY A 165 -15.43 -0.48 -25.04
C GLY A 165 -14.19 -1.20 -25.51
N HIS A 166 -13.10 -0.45 -25.69
CA HIS A 166 -11.85 -0.94 -26.27
C HIS A 166 -10.64 -0.57 -25.44
N LEU A 167 -9.71 -1.52 -25.29
CA LEU A 167 -8.44 -1.35 -24.60
C LEU A 167 -7.29 -1.57 -25.55
N LYS A 168 -6.36 -0.61 -25.62
CA LYS A 168 -5.12 -0.72 -26.39
C LYS A 168 -3.91 -0.52 -25.47
N GLU A 169 -2.98 -1.45 -25.52
CA GLU A 169 -1.72 -1.38 -24.77
C GLU A 169 -0.55 -1.07 -25.72
N THR A 170 0.30 -0.13 -25.31
CA THR A 170 1.57 0.17 -25.96
C THR A 170 2.69 0.25 -24.91
N LYS A 171 3.91 -0.11 -25.30
CA LYS A 171 5.10 -0.05 -24.44
C LYS A 171 6.17 0.81 -25.10
N SER A 172 6.85 1.63 -24.31
CA SER A 172 8.03 2.38 -24.73
C SER A 172 9.22 2.01 -23.85
N VAL A 173 10.38 1.83 -24.45
CA VAL A 173 11.64 1.64 -23.72
C VAL A 173 12.12 3.00 -23.24
N VAL A 174 12.37 3.14 -21.94
CA VAL A 174 12.80 4.39 -21.30
C VAL A 174 14.21 4.32 -20.75
N GLY A 175 14.84 3.15 -20.80
CA GLY A 175 16.19 2.93 -20.32
C GLY A 175 16.54 1.45 -20.29
N ARG A 176 17.74 1.14 -19.81
CA ARG A 176 18.23 -0.22 -19.64
C ARG A 176 18.94 -0.35 -18.31
N LYS A 177 18.67 -1.43 -17.57
CA LYS A 177 19.33 -1.76 -16.31
C LYS A 177 19.69 -3.25 -16.32
N ASP A 178 20.96 -3.56 -16.03
CA ASP A 178 21.45 -4.94 -15.96
C ASP A 178 21.12 -5.79 -17.21
N GLY A 179 21.21 -5.15 -18.41
CA GLY A 179 20.88 -5.80 -19.67
C GLY A 179 19.38 -5.90 -20.00
N ILE A 180 18.51 -5.52 -19.09
CA ILE A 180 17.05 -5.59 -19.23
C ILE A 180 16.47 -4.22 -19.57
N ASP A 181 15.63 -4.17 -20.60
CA ASP A 181 14.96 -2.94 -21.01
C ASP A 181 13.93 -2.50 -19.97
N LEU A 182 14.08 -1.28 -19.48
CA LEU A 182 13.09 -0.62 -18.64
C LEU A 182 12.01 -0.03 -19.55
N THR A 183 10.78 -0.50 -19.37
CA THR A 183 9.66 -0.06 -20.20
C THR A 183 8.61 0.67 -19.39
N ARG A 184 7.95 1.66 -20.01
CA ARG A 184 6.71 2.26 -19.54
C ARG A 184 5.55 1.76 -20.38
N LEU A 185 4.40 1.61 -19.72
CA LEU A 185 3.16 1.17 -20.32
C LEU A 185 2.27 2.38 -20.58
N THR A 186 1.68 2.47 -21.78
CA THR A 186 0.53 3.33 -22.02
C THR A 186 -0.67 2.46 -22.34
N LEU A 187 -1.73 2.62 -21.57
CA LEU A 187 -2.98 1.89 -21.68
C LEU A 187 -4.08 2.87 -22.07
N LEU A 188 -4.55 2.76 -23.30
CA LEU A 188 -5.64 3.57 -23.81
C LEU A 188 -6.96 2.80 -23.67
N TYR A 189 -7.85 3.30 -22.84
CA TYR A 189 -9.23 2.85 -22.74
C TYR A 189 -10.17 3.80 -23.49
N ARG A 190 -11.03 3.25 -24.33
CA ARG A 190 -12.08 3.98 -25.04
C ARG A 190 -13.45 3.44 -24.64
N ARG A 191 -14.22 4.27 -23.91
CA ARG A 191 -15.60 4.00 -23.58
C ARG A 191 -16.45 4.07 -24.86
N PRO A 192 -17.47 3.20 -25.06
CA PRO A 192 -18.41 3.31 -26.16
C PRO A 192 -19.09 4.68 -26.19
N ALA A 193 -19.55 5.09 -27.38
CA ALA A 193 -20.29 6.33 -27.54
C ALA A 193 -21.66 6.29 -26.82
N PHE A 194 -22.25 5.11 -26.74
CA PHE A 194 -23.52 4.84 -26.10
C PHE A 194 -23.36 3.67 -25.13
N ASP A 195 -24.06 3.70 -24.02
CA ASP A 195 -24.13 2.55 -23.11
C ASP A 195 -24.88 1.41 -23.81
N VAL A 196 -24.29 0.21 -23.78
CA VAL A 196 -24.84 -1.01 -24.41
C VAL A 196 -25.60 -1.79 -23.36
#